data_38de21ec80c8b28b1a6bb20245ad7eca
#
_entry.id   38de21ec80c8b28b1a6bb20245ad7eca
#
_cell.length_a   1.000
_cell.length_b   1.000
_cell.length_c   1.000
_cell.angle_alpha   90.00
_cell.angle_beta   90.00
_cell.angle_gamma   90.00
#
_symmetry.space_group_name_H-M   'P 1'
#
loop_
_entity.id
_entity.type
_entity.pdbx_description
1 polymer ?
#
loop_
_entity_poly.entity_id
_entity_poly.type
_entity_poly.pdbx_seq_one_letter_code
_entity_poly.pdbx_strand_id
1 'polypeptide(L)'
;MKTSSIHADQRVGIFIDVQNLYHSAKNLYRGRVNYKELIKTLVAGRQLIRAVAYVVKSETAVGEAAFFEALEKEGLELRCKDLQIYPDGTKKADWDVGMAVDAIRMAPFLDSVILVTGDGDFCPLVDYLKWGVGRLVEVAAFRRSASGKIQEAADRFINIEEMPRIIIGRK
;
A
#
# COMPACT_ATOMS: atom_id res chain seq x y z
N MET A 1 -2.28 0.73 24.08
CA MET A 1 -1.44 0.63 22.86
C MET A 1 -0.85 -0.75 22.78
N LYS A 2 -1.26 -1.54 21.80
CA LYS A 2 -0.58 -2.81 21.51
C LYS A 2 0.69 -2.46 20.75
N THR A 3 1.81 -2.43 21.40
CA THR A 3 3.12 -2.41 20.76
C THR A 3 3.37 -3.81 20.20
N SER A 4 3.03 -4.03 18.93
CA SER A 4 3.56 -5.21 18.26
C SER A 4 5.07 -5.04 18.17
N SER A 5 5.80 -5.91 18.84
CA SER A 5 7.26 -5.88 18.81
C SER A 5 7.75 -6.19 17.41
N ILE A 6 8.59 -5.31 16.85
CA ILE A 6 9.28 -5.54 15.60
C ILE A 6 10.53 -6.36 15.88
N HIS A 7 10.68 -7.50 15.21
CA HIS A 7 11.85 -8.36 15.29
C HIS A 7 12.53 -8.46 13.92
N ALA A 8 13.85 -8.40 13.88
CA ALA A 8 14.63 -8.36 12.65
C ALA A 8 14.44 -9.59 11.74
N ASP A 9 14.12 -10.73 12.32
CA ASP A 9 13.87 -12.00 11.61
C ASP A 9 12.44 -12.16 11.10
N GLN A 10 11.54 -11.21 11.37
CA GLN A 10 10.20 -11.24 10.78
C GLN A 10 10.27 -11.14 9.26
N ARG A 11 9.56 -12.02 8.58
CA ARG A 11 9.34 -11.99 7.14
C ARG A 11 8.16 -11.08 6.84
N VAL A 12 8.38 -10.03 6.06
CA VAL A 12 7.35 -9.05 5.73
C VAL A 12 7.03 -9.03 4.24
N GLY A 13 5.76 -8.89 3.93
CA GLY A 13 5.26 -8.60 2.59
C GLY A 13 4.55 -7.26 2.59
N ILE A 14 4.81 -6.44 1.57
CA ILE A 14 4.23 -5.10 1.42
C ILE A 14 3.33 -5.07 0.19
N PHE A 15 2.09 -4.66 0.36
CA PHE A 15 1.08 -4.58 -0.70
C PHE A 15 0.59 -3.14 -0.77
N ILE A 16 0.87 -2.44 -1.89
CA ILE A 16 0.68 -1.01 -2.02
C ILE A 16 -0.43 -0.68 -3.00
N ASP A 17 -1.50 -0.08 -2.49
CA ASP A 17 -2.54 0.56 -3.28
C ASP A 17 -2.02 1.93 -3.77
N VAL A 18 -1.42 1.95 -4.95
CA VAL A 18 -0.76 3.15 -5.50
C VAL A 18 -1.75 4.26 -5.76
N GLN A 19 -2.97 3.95 -6.21
CA GLN A 19 -3.99 4.98 -6.44
C GLN A 19 -4.40 5.68 -5.14
N ASN A 20 -4.61 4.92 -4.07
CA ASN A 20 -4.97 5.50 -2.78
C ASN A 20 -3.89 6.46 -2.28
N LEU A 21 -2.61 6.04 -2.35
CA LEU A 21 -1.48 6.89 -1.98
C LEU A 21 -1.35 8.12 -2.86
N TYR A 22 -1.48 7.94 -4.18
CA TYR A 22 -1.37 9.04 -5.14
C TYR A 22 -2.41 10.13 -4.87
N HIS A 23 -3.66 9.74 -4.74
CA HIS A 23 -4.74 10.69 -4.46
C HIS A 23 -4.56 11.39 -3.11
N SER A 24 -4.18 10.66 -2.08
CA SER A 24 -3.94 11.23 -0.75
C SER A 24 -2.77 12.22 -0.75
N ALA A 25 -1.64 11.88 -1.35
CA ALA A 25 -0.48 12.76 -1.43
C ALA A 25 -0.77 14.02 -2.24
N LYS A 26 -1.47 13.88 -3.36
CA LYS A 26 -1.87 15.00 -4.20
C LYS A 26 -2.85 15.95 -3.48
N ASN A 27 -3.87 15.39 -2.84
CA ASN A 27 -4.91 16.18 -2.17
C ASN A 27 -4.38 16.88 -0.91
N LEU A 28 -3.58 16.18 -0.10
CA LEU A 28 -3.09 16.72 1.17
C LEU A 28 -1.86 17.61 1.02
N TYR A 29 -0.98 17.33 0.07
CA TYR A 29 0.34 17.96 -0.01
C TYR A 29 0.68 18.54 -1.38
N ARG A 30 -0.14 18.32 -2.41
CA ARG A 30 0.17 18.65 -3.80
C ARG A 30 1.53 18.09 -4.25
N GLY A 31 1.91 16.95 -3.71
CA GLY A 31 3.18 16.29 -3.94
C GLY A 31 3.02 14.83 -4.32
N ARG A 32 4.14 14.16 -4.41
CA ARG A 32 4.24 12.72 -4.72
C ARG A 32 4.89 11.97 -3.57
N VAL A 33 4.55 10.69 -3.45
CA VAL A 33 5.15 9.81 -2.45
C VAL A 33 6.57 9.43 -2.84
N ASN A 34 7.48 9.49 -1.89
CA ASN A 34 8.83 8.94 -2.01
C ASN A 34 8.79 7.44 -1.65
N TYR A 35 8.66 6.58 -2.66
CA TYR A 35 8.52 5.14 -2.45
C TYR A 35 9.77 4.49 -1.86
N LYS A 36 10.94 5.03 -2.12
CA LYS A 36 12.20 4.55 -1.49
C LYS A 36 12.15 4.70 0.03
N GLU A 37 11.80 5.88 0.51
CA GLU A 37 11.66 6.13 1.95
C GLU A 37 10.50 5.35 2.55
N LEU A 38 9.39 5.20 1.81
CA LEU A 38 8.25 4.40 2.23
C LEU A 38 8.67 2.95 2.50
N ILE A 39 9.26 2.29 1.52
CA ILE A 39 9.67 0.88 1.64
C ILE A 39 10.70 0.72 2.76
N LYS A 40 11.72 1.56 2.81
CA LYS A 40 12.76 1.53 3.84
C LYS A 40 12.15 1.61 5.25
N THR A 41 11.23 2.55 5.45
CA THR A 41 10.59 2.75 6.76
C THR A 41 9.67 1.58 7.12
N LEU A 42 8.92 1.06 6.16
CA LEU A 42 8.02 -0.06 6.40
C LEU A 42 8.76 -1.36 6.68
N VAL A 43 9.85 -1.63 5.98
CA VAL A 43 10.69 -2.80 6.24
C VAL A 43 11.29 -2.75 7.63
N ALA A 44 11.75 -1.60 8.07
CA ALA A 44 12.27 -1.37 9.42
C ALA A 44 13.32 -2.41 9.85
N GLY A 45 14.26 -2.75 8.97
CA GLY A 45 15.33 -3.72 9.24
C GLY A 45 14.91 -5.19 9.25
N ARG A 46 13.66 -5.50 8.91
CA ARG A 46 13.14 -6.88 8.81
C ARG A 46 13.50 -7.51 7.45
N GLN A 47 13.13 -8.76 7.28
CA GLN A 47 13.33 -9.50 6.03
C GLN A 47 12.19 -9.22 5.05
N LEU A 48 12.44 -8.40 4.03
CA LEU A 48 11.46 -8.17 2.98
C LEU A 48 11.41 -9.37 2.03
N ILE A 49 10.25 -10.04 1.98
CA ILE A 49 10.02 -11.17 1.09
C ILE A 49 9.52 -10.68 -0.27
N ARG A 50 8.48 -9.84 -0.29
CA ARG A 50 7.95 -9.21 -1.50
C ARG A 50 7.38 -7.84 -1.20
N ALA A 51 7.52 -6.94 -2.17
CA ALA A 51 6.83 -5.65 -2.18
C ALA A 51 6.12 -5.50 -3.52
N VAL A 52 4.80 -5.43 -3.50
CA VAL A 52 3.95 -5.39 -4.69
C VAL A 52 3.21 -4.06 -4.76
N ALA A 53 3.31 -3.39 -5.90
CA ALA A 53 2.60 -2.15 -6.17
C ALA A 53 1.50 -2.40 -7.22
N TYR A 54 0.28 -2.06 -6.87
CA TYR A 54 -0.90 -2.20 -7.72
C TYR A 54 -1.16 -0.89 -8.43
N VAL A 55 -0.98 -0.89 -9.73
CA VAL A 55 -1.06 0.30 -10.58
C VAL A 55 -2.11 0.14 -11.67
N VAL A 56 -2.67 1.26 -12.09
CA VAL A 56 -3.63 1.34 -13.19
C VAL A 56 -3.01 2.11 -14.33
N LYS A 57 -2.98 1.51 -15.51
CA LYS A 57 -2.53 2.14 -16.76
C LYS A 57 -3.63 2.98 -17.36
N SER A 58 -3.30 4.20 -17.76
CA SER A 58 -4.14 5.08 -18.56
C SER A 58 -3.47 5.31 -19.92
N GLU A 59 -4.19 5.13 -21.00
CA GLU A 59 -3.65 5.35 -22.37
C GLU A 59 -3.20 6.80 -22.61
N THR A 60 -3.66 7.75 -21.80
CA THR A 60 -3.46 9.18 -22.00
C THR A 60 -2.53 9.85 -20.99
N ALA A 61 -2.05 9.13 -19.99
CA ALA A 61 -1.24 9.73 -18.93
C ALA A 61 0.22 9.92 -19.37
N VAL A 62 0.66 11.18 -19.42
CA VAL A 62 2.06 11.53 -19.72
C VAL A 62 2.93 11.21 -18.50
N GLY A 63 4.08 10.58 -18.74
CA GLY A 63 5.06 10.25 -17.69
C GLY A 63 4.76 8.98 -16.91
N GLU A 64 3.70 8.25 -17.24
CA GLU A 64 3.32 7.03 -16.52
C GLU A 64 4.37 5.92 -16.65
N ALA A 65 4.93 5.73 -17.85
CA ALA A 65 5.97 4.72 -18.06
C ALA A 65 7.23 5.00 -17.20
N ALA A 66 7.66 6.26 -17.12
CA ALA A 66 8.79 6.66 -16.29
C ALA A 66 8.50 6.46 -14.80
N PHE A 67 7.26 6.70 -14.37
CA PHE A 67 6.83 6.45 -13.01
C PHE A 67 6.87 4.95 -12.67
N PHE A 68 6.36 4.10 -13.54
CA PHE A 68 6.40 2.65 -13.33
C PHE A 68 7.83 2.11 -13.30
N GLU A 69 8.69 2.58 -14.20
CA GLU A 69 10.11 2.22 -14.19
C GLU A 69 10.79 2.65 -12.88
N ALA A 70 10.45 3.83 -12.36
CA ALA A 70 10.98 4.29 -11.08
C ALA A 70 10.55 3.40 -9.92
N LEU A 71 9.31 2.93 -9.90
CA LEU A 71 8.82 1.98 -8.89
C LEU A 71 9.59 0.65 -8.95
N GLU A 72 9.81 0.11 -10.15
CA GLU A 72 10.57 -1.13 -10.34
C GLU A 72 12.03 -0.99 -9.88
N LYS A 73 12.66 0.15 -10.13
CA LYS A 73 14.03 0.45 -9.65
C LYS A 73 14.14 0.47 -8.13
N GLU A 74 13.05 0.80 -7.43
CA GLU A 74 12.99 0.73 -5.96
C GLU A 74 12.72 -0.68 -5.43
N GLY A 75 12.67 -1.69 -6.30
CA GLY A 75 12.49 -3.09 -5.93
C GLY A 75 11.02 -3.51 -5.79
N LEU A 76 10.09 -2.73 -6.33
CA LEU A 76 8.66 -3.07 -6.32
C LEU A 76 8.31 -3.97 -7.52
N GLU A 77 7.53 -5.01 -7.26
CA GLU A 77 6.88 -5.79 -8.30
C GLU A 77 5.59 -5.08 -8.72
N LEU A 78 5.43 -4.76 -10.00
CA LEU A 78 4.23 -4.09 -10.48
C LEU A 78 3.15 -5.07 -10.91
N ARG A 79 1.95 -4.85 -10.44
CA ARG A 79 0.72 -5.46 -10.97
C ARG A 79 -0.06 -4.37 -11.69
N CYS A 80 -0.13 -4.47 -13.01
CA CYS A 80 -0.77 -3.46 -13.87
C CYS A 80 -2.16 -3.92 -14.32
N LYS A 81 -3.10 -3.00 -14.36
CA LYS A 81 -4.44 -3.18 -14.91
C LYS A 81 -4.77 -1.98 -15.79
N ASP A 82 -5.40 -2.23 -16.93
CA ASP A 82 -5.85 -1.16 -17.81
C ASP A 82 -7.09 -0.48 -17.22
N LEU A 83 -7.15 0.83 -17.37
CA LEU A 83 -8.33 1.61 -17.00
C LEU A 83 -9.49 1.24 -17.92
N GLN A 84 -10.59 0.74 -17.35
CA GLN A 84 -11.81 0.47 -18.08
C GLN A 84 -12.67 1.72 -18.18
N ILE A 85 -12.98 2.11 -19.41
CA ILE A 85 -13.89 3.23 -19.69
C ILE A 85 -15.16 2.62 -20.28
N TYR A 86 -16.28 2.83 -19.61
CA TYR A 86 -17.59 2.36 -20.07
C TYR A 86 -18.21 3.37 -21.04
N PRO A 87 -19.18 2.94 -21.88
CA PRO A 87 -19.84 3.83 -22.86
C PRO A 87 -20.51 5.07 -22.25
N ASP A 88 -20.92 5.01 -20.99
CA ASP A 88 -21.50 6.13 -20.23
C ASP A 88 -20.45 7.12 -19.70
N GLY A 89 -19.16 6.90 -20.00
CA GLY A 89 -18.06 7.70 -19.51
C GLY A 89 -17.55 7.31 -18.10
N THR A 90 -18.20 6.34 -17.46
CA THR A 90 -17.75 5.82 -16.16
C THR A 90 -16.41 5.13 -16.30
N LYS A 91 -15.47 5.45 -15.41
CA LYS A 91 -14.16 4.82 -15.34
C LYS A 91 -14.09 3.88 -14.14
N LYS A 92 -13.68 2.66 -14.38
CA LYS A 92 -13.45 1.68 -13.30
C LYS A 92 -12.07 1.07 -13.45
N ALA A 93 -11.31 1.18 -12.39
CA ALA A 93 -10.10 0.42 -12.22
C ALA A 93 -9.73 0.45 -10.74
N ASP A 94 -10.01 -0.62 -10.05
CA ASP A 94 -9.51 -0.84 -8.70
C ASP A 94 -8.84 -2.21 -8.61
N TRP A 95 -7.95 -2.33 -7.65
CA TRP A 95 -7.21 -3.55 -7.36
C TRP A 95 -7.65 -4.23 -6.07
N ASP A 96 -8.76 -3.83 -5.46
CA ASP A 96 -9.17 -4.28 -4.14
C ASP A 96 -9.22 -5.81 -4.05
N VAL A 97 -9.91 -6.45 -4.99
CA VAL A 97 -10.01 -7.92 -5.05
C VAL A 97 -8.63 -8.54 -5.33
N GLY A 98 -7.91 -8.03 -6.32
CA GLY A 98 -6.60 -8.56 -6.70
C GLY A 98 -5.57 -8.43 -5.59
N MET A 99 -5.51 -7.28 -4.93
CA MET A 99 -4.63 -7.04 -3.79
C MET A 99 -4.99 -7.93 -2.60
N ALA A 100 -6.28 -8.09 -2.32
CA ALA A 100 -6.75 -8.97 -1.26
C ALA A 100 -6.39 -10.44 -1.52
N VAL A 101 -6.60 -10.92 -2.74
CA VAL A 101 -6.24 -12.29 -3.13
C VAL A 101 -4.73 -12.52 -3.01
N ASP A 102 -3.92 -11.60 -3.48
CA ASP A 102 -2.45 -11.73 -3.39
C ASP A 102 -1.97 -11.73 -1.93
N ALA A 103 -2.51 -10.86 -1.08
CA ALA A 103 -2.19 -10.82 0.34
C ALA A 103 -2.54 -12.15 1.05
N ILE A 104 -3.70 -12.71 0.75
CA ILE A 104 -4.14 -14.01 1.29
C ILE A 104 -3.21 -15.13 0.81
N ARG A 105 -2.88 -15.16 -0.48
CA ARG A 105 -2.00 -16.20 -1.06
C ARG A 105 -0.59 -16.15 -0.48
N MET A 106 -0.09 -14.95 -0.20
CA MET A 106 1.26 -14.76 0.34
C MET A 106 1.34 -14.92 1.86
N ALA A 107 0.25 -14.74 2.59
CA ALA A 107 0.23 -14.76 4.04
C ALA A 107 0.89 -15.99 4.68
N PRO A 108 0.79 -17.22 4.16
CA PRO A 108 1.49 -18.38 4.72
C PRO A 108 3.02 -18.26 4.76
N PHE A 109 3.60 -17.42 3.92
CA PHE A 109 5.05 -17.21 3.80
C PHE A 109 5.56 -16.02 4.59
N LEU A 110 4.67 -15.30 5.27
CA LEU A 110 4.95 -14.04 5.94
C LEU A 110 4.66 -14.14 7.43
N ASP A 111 5.37 -13.35 8.22
CA ASP A 111 5.09 -13.15 9.65
C ASP A 111 4.24 -11.89 9.85
N SER A 112 4.47 -10.87 9.03
CA SER A 112 3.66 -9.65 9.01
C SER A 112 3.27 -9.26 7.59
N VAL A 113 2.01 -8.91 7.41
CA VAL A 113 1.46 -8.37 6.17
C VAL A 113 1.29 -6.86 6.34
N ILE A 114 1.89 -6.09 5.45
CA ILE A 114 1.79 -4.63 5.46
C ILE A 114 0.91 -4.19 4.29
N LEU A 115 -0.26 -3.67 4.61
CA LEU A 115 -1.21 -3.10 3.64
C LEU A 115 -1.02 -1.59 3.60
N VAL A 116 -0.66 -1.07 2.43
CA VAL A 116 -0.46 0.37 2.25
C VAL A 116 -1.68 0.94 1.53
N THR A 117 -2.70 1.23 2.32
CA THR A 117 -3.97 1.79 1.88
C THR A 117 -4.72 2.39 3.07
N GLY A 118 -5.48 3.44 2.84
CA GLY A 118 -6.40 4.02 3.83
C GLY A 118 -7.85 3.60 3.62
N ASP A 119 -8.13 2.72 2.66
CA ASP A 119 -9.48 2.31 2.29
C ASP A 119 -10.07 1.33 3.30
N GLY A 120 -11.18 1.74 3.91
CA GLY A 120 -11.91 0.91 4.87
C GLY A 120 -12.52 -0.37 4.30
N ASP A 121 -12.65 -0.48 2.99
CA ASP A 121 -13.15 -1.69 2.33
C ASP A 121 -12.20 -2.89 2.50
N PHE A 122 -10.94 -2.64 2.89
CA PHE A 122 -9.99 -3.69 3.25
C PHE A 122 -10.14 -4.22 4.69
N CYS A 123 -11.03 -3.69 5.51
CA CYS A 123 -11.23 -4.22 6.87
C CYS A 123 -11.50 -5.72 6.93
N PRO A 124 -12.36 -6.31 6.05
CA PRO A 124 -12.55 -7.75 6.04
C PRO A 124 -11.27 -8.54 5.76
N LEU A 125 -10.38 -8.02 4.90
CA LEU A 125 -9.08 -8.62 4.64
C LEU A 125 -8.19 -8.57 5.90
N VAL A 126 -8.15 -7.44 6.59
CA VAL A 126 -7.39 -7.29 7.83
C VAL A 126 -7.85 -8.31 8.87
N ASP A 127 -9.15 -8.44 9.07
CA ASP A 127 -9.73 -9.40 10.02
C ASP A 127 -9.38 -10.84 9.64
N TYR A 128 -9.49 -11.19 8.37
CA TYR A 128 -9.17 -12.53 7.90
C TYR A 128 -7.68 -12.87 8.11
N LEU A 129 -6.78 -11.96 7.78
CA LEU A 129 -5.34 -12.18 7.95
C LEU A 129 -4.95 -12.30 9.41
N LYS A 130 -5.56 -11.53 10.30
CA LYS A 130 -5.32 -11.58 11.75
C LYS A 130 -5.87 -12.85 12.38
N TRP A 131 -7.13 -13.11 12.19
CA TRP A 131 -7.88 -14.13 12.93
C TRP A 131 -8.08 -15.42 12.14
N GLY A 132 -8.17 -15.35 10.82
CA GLY A 132 -8.29 -16.53 9.96
C GLY A 132 -6.95 -17.20 9.68
N VAL A 133 -5.89 -16.43 9.48
CA VAL A 133 -4.55 -16.93 9.13
C VAL A 133 -3.54 -16.74 10.27
N GLY A 134 -3.85 -15.90 11.25
CA GLY A 134 -2.99 -15.68 12.42
C GLY A 134 -1.74 -14.88 12.12
N ARG A 135 -1.81 -13.90 11.20
CA ARG A 135 -0.69 -13.03 10.87
C ARG A 135 -0.81 -11.67 11.55
N LEU A 136 0.34 -11.05 11.80
CA LEU A 136 0.35 -9.63 12.16
C LEU A 136 -0.02 -8.81 10.92
N VAL A 137 -0.88 -7.82 11.10
CA VAL A 137 -1.30 -6.93 10.01
C VAL A 137 -0.98 -5.50 10.40
N GLU A 138 -0.10 -4.90 9.61
CA GLU A 138 0.22 -3.48 9.69
C GLU A 138 -0.49 -2.75 8.55
N VAL A 139 -1.05 -1.60 8.83
CA VAL A 139 -1.66 -0.71 7.83
C VAL A 139 -0.91 0.60 7.82
N ALA A 140 -0.48 1.02 6.65
CA ALA A 140 0.21 2.30 6.45
C ALA A 140 -0.62 3.20 5.53
N ALA A 141 -0.90 4.41 5.96
CA ALA A 141 -1.65 5.40 5.19
C ALA A 141 -1.42 6.81 5.74
N PHE A 142 -1.83 7.81 4.97
CA PHE A 142 -1.95 9.17 5.48
C PHE A 142 -3.14 9.22 6.45
N ARG A 143 -2.87 9.49 7.72
CA ARG A 143 -3.89 9.44 8.79
C ARG A 143 -5.13 10.25 8.46
N ARG A 144 -4.94 11.45 7.90
CA ARG A 144 -6.05 12.38 7.61
C ARG A 144 -6.99 11.90 6.50
N SER A 145 -6.53 11.02 5.60
CA SER A 145 -7.34 10.46 4.51
C SER A 145 -7.73 9.00 4.72
N ALA A 146 -7.22 8.36 5.76
CA ALA A 146 -7.51 6.97 6.05
C ALA A 146 -8.82 6.80 6.83
N SER A 147 -9.57 5.76 6.50
CA SER A 147 -10.74 5.35 7.28
C SER A 147 -10.37 5.06 8.74
N GLY A 148 -11.16 5.58 9.68
CA GLY A 148 -10.97 5.25 11.09
C GLY A 148 -11.08 3.76 11.39
N LYS A 149 -11.96 3.06 10.66
CA LYS A 149 -12.15 1.61 10.82
C LYS A 149 -10.89 0.81 10.50
N ILE A 150 -10.18 1.14 9.41
CA ILE A 150 -8.96 0.41 9.06
C ILE A 150 -7.81 0.74 10.01
N GLN A 151 -7.76 1.96 10.53
CA GLN A 151 -6.77 2.34 11.53
C GLN A 151 -6.93 1.51 12.81
N GLU A 152 -8.17 1.27 13.25
CA GLU A 152 -8.49 0.48 14.45
C GLU A 152 -8.33 -1.03 14.23
N ALA A 153 -8.65 -1.52 13.03
CA ALA A 153 -8.60 -2.95 12.70
C ALA A 153 -7.17 -3.51 12.72
N ALA A 154 -6.19 -2.73 12.28
CA ALA A 154 -4.79 -3.15 12.19
C ALA A 154 -4.18 -3.47 13.57
N ASP A 155 -3.24 -4.41 13.61
CA ASP A 155 -2.40 -4.61 14.80
C ASP A 155 -1.52 -3.39 15.07
N ARG A 156 -1.08 -2.74 13.98
CA ARG A 156 -0.31 -1.50 14.01
C ARG A 156 -0.73 -0.60 12.87
N PHE A 157 -1.04 0.65 13.18
CA PHE A 157 -1.25 1.68 12.17
C PHE A 157 0.00 2.58 12.07
N ILE A 158 0.51 2.72 10.84
CA ILE A 158 1.70 3.53 10.54
C ILE A 158 1.24 4.78 9.81
N ASN A 159 1.37 5.93 10.45
CA ASN A 159 1.04 7.20 9.83
C ASN A 159 2.16 7.62 8.87
N ILE A 160 1.89 7.56 7.57
CA ILE A 160 2.85 7.94 6.53
C ILE A 160 3.28 9.41 6.66
N GLU A 161 2.40 10.27 7.17
CA GLU A 161 2.70 11.71 7.34
C GLU A 161 3.89 11.97 8.28
N GLU A 162 4.19 11.04 9.18
CA GLU A 162 5.28 11.16 10.15
C GLU A 162 6.63 10.67 9.59
N MET A 163 6.65 10.06 8.42
CA MET A 163 7.88 9.59 7.79
C MET A 163 8.69 10.77 7.23
N PRO A 164 9.99 10.85 7.56
CA PRO A 164 10.82 11.92 7.02
C PRO A 164 10.98 11.78 5.50
N ARG A 165 10.98 12.89 4.79
CA ARG A 165 11.17 12.98 3.33
C ARG A 165 10.18 12.14 2.50
N ILE A 166 9.02 11.85 3.05
CA ILE A 166 8.00 11.01 2.38
C ILE A 166 7.35 11.71 1.19
N ILE A 167 7.28 13.02 1.20
CA ILE A 167 6.70 13.82 0.11
C ILE A 167 7.80 14.52 -0.66
N ILE A 168 7.77 14.34 -1.99
CA ILE A 168 8.63 15.04 -2.96
C ILE A 168 7.78 15.90 -3.89
N GLY A 169 8.38 17.02 -4.39
CA GLY A 169 7.75 17.89 -5.36
C GLY A 169 6.62 18.76 -4.81
N ARG A 170 6.73 19.21 -3.55
CA ARG A 170 5.87 20.28 -3.02
C ARG A 170 6.03 21.53 -3.88
N LYS A 171 4.93 22.01 -4.50
CA LYS A 171 4.84 23.34 -5.07
C LYS A 171 4.21 24.30 -4.06
#